data_dd98f67d1b5479bf36e512713488482a
#
_entry.id   dd98f67d1b5479bf36e512713488482a
#
_cell.length_a   1.000
_cell.length_b   1.000
_cell.length_c   1.000
_cell.angle_alpha   90.00
_cell.angle_beta   90.00
_cell.angle_gamma   90.00
#
_symmetry.space_group_name_H-M   'P 1'
#
loop_
_entity.id
_entity.type
_entity.pdbx_description
1 polymer ?
#
loop_
_entity_poly.entity_id
_entity_poly.type
_entity_poly.pdbx_seq_one_letter_code
_entity_poly.pdbx_strand_id
1 'polypeptide(L)'
;MKFRSMQILTILTVAAGAARVATAAEPSSPWSLSISAGDSMSESGSLRTSMDADLADLGTLDPSLSGQSGTLHLDPLKYDDIFHRRYDTGLELDYSFSENLQTYGRFGYASLEGRTSTLGTVESVSLATPATIHARFADADNMSLQFGTRYLWSTGTDWRPFAGLALGATHLDEMRANITSTDLAMDIPDLRFARAGTVFSQSLQTGVDYAPSTAFGVRFGIDADHVAKPPSGNDPRTSQLGFGPSDEAHDLWSFPVTIAASYRF
;
A
#
# COMPACT_ATOMS: atom_id res chain seq x y z
N MET A 1 -15.82 2.87 11.07
CA MET A 1 -14.74 3.19 12.01
C MET A 1 -14.56 2.24 13.22
N LYS A 2 -15.51 1.37 13.61
CA LYS A 2 -15.38 0.49 14.81
C LYS A 2 -14.80 -0.90 14.55
N PHE A 3 -14.66 -1.36 13.33
CA PHE A 3 -14.24 -2.74 13.03
C PHE A 3 -12.70 -2.94 12.98
N ARG A 4 -11.93 -1.91 12.63
CA ARG A 4 -10.48 -2.02 12.35
C ARG A 4 -9.59 -1.97 13.61
N SER A 5 -9.95 -1.21 14.62
CA SER A 5 -9.25 -1.23 15.94
C SER A 5 -9.40 -2.56 16.68
N MET A 6 -10.42 -3.35 16.33
CA MET A 6 -10.65 -4.67 16.91
C MET A 6 -9.67 -5.74 16.38
N GLN A 7 -9.15 -5.59 15.15
CA GLN A 7 -8.22 -6.57 14.56
C GLN A 7 -6.83 -6.52 15.21
N ILE A 8 -6.29 -5.34 15.48
CA ILE A 8 -4.98 -5.19 16.15
C ILE A 8 -5.05 -5.75 17.58
N LEU A 9 -6.14 -5.49 18.29
CA LEU A 9 -6.35 -6.00 19.64
C LEU A 9 -6.52 -7.54 19.66
N THR A 10 -7.13 -8.11 18.62
CA THR A 10 -7.31 -9.57 18.49
C THR A 10 -5.98 -10.28 18.24
N ILE A 11 -5.10 -9.71 17.42
CA ILE A 11 -3.76 -10.26 17.14
C ILE A 11 -2.90 -10.24 18.41
N LEU A 12 -2.92 -9.15 19.17
CA LEU A 12 -2.23 -9.06 20.47
C LEU A 12 -2.77 -10.07 21.51
N THR A 13 -4.06 -10.33 21.51
CA THR A 13 -4.69 -11.28 22.43
C THR A 13 -4.37 -12.73 22.08
N VAL A 14 -4.28 -13.06 20.77
CA VAL A 14 -3.86 -14.37 20.29
C VAL A 14 -2.39 -14.61 20.61
N ALA A 15 -1.52 -13.60 20.45
CA ALA A 15 -0.11 -13.68 20.82
C ALA A 15 0.09 -13.92 22.33
N ALA A 16 -0.66 -13.23 23.17
CA ALA A 16 -0.61 -13.40 24.62
C ALA A 16 -1.20 -14.76 25.08
N GLY A 17 -2.17 -15.32 24.35
CA GLY A 17 -2.74 -16.66 24.61
C GLY A 17 -1.77 -17.78 24.25
N ALA A 18 -1.06 -17.66 23.13
CA ALA A 18 -0.07 -18.63 22.68
C ALA A 18 1.13 -18.72 23.63
N ALA A 19 1.53 -17.63 24.28
CA ALA A 19 2.63 -17.61 25.23
C ALA A 19 2.40 -18.49 26.48
N ARG A 20 1.16 -18.77 26.85
CA ARG A 20 0.83 -19.61 28.02
C ARG A 20 0.88 -21.12 27.73
N VAL A 21 0.83 -21.52 26.47
CA VAL A 21 0.82 -22.95 26.07
C VAL A 21 2.24 -23.48 25.83
N ALA A 22 3.24 -22.61 25.67
CA ALA A 22 4.58 -22.93 25.18
C ALA A 22 5.56 -23.46 26.24
N THR A 23 5.15 -23.83 27.46
CA THR A 23 6.07 -24.19 28.54
C THR A 23 6.53 -25.66 28.55
N ALA A 24 6.27 -26.48 27.53
CA ALA A 24 6.40 -27.93 27.67
C ALA A 24 7.28 -28.70 26.68
N ALA A 25 7.86 -28.09 25.65
CA ALA A 25 8.75 -28.83 24.73
C ALA A 25 9.91 -27.98 24.24
N GLU A 26 11.13 -28.49 24.31
CA GLU A 26 12.24 -27.93 23.54
C GLU A 26 11.92 -28.11 22.05
N PRO A 27 11.77 -27.02 21.27
CA PRO A 27 11.51 -27.16 19.86
C PRO A 27 12.73 -27.75 19.17
N SER A 28 12.55 -28.93 18.63
CA SER A 28 13.57 -29.62 17.83
C SER A 28 13.53 -29.25 16.35
N SER A 29 12.53 -28.48 15.94
CA SER A 29 12.29 -28.13 14.55
C SER A 29 12.96 -26.80 14.14
N PRO A 30 13.59 -26.75 12.97
CA PRO A 30 14.10 -25.49 12.40
C PRO A 30 12.99 -24.56 11.89
N TRP A 31 11.73 -24.97 11.91
CA TRP A 31 10.60 -24.25 11.37
C TRP A 31 9.92 -23.38 12.44
N SER A 32 9.50 -22.19 12.01
CA SER A 32 8.61 -21.34 12.81
C SER A 32 7.55 -20.69 11.92
N LEU A 33 6.40 -20.40 12.52
CA LEU A 33 5.30 -19.70 11.90
C LEU A 33 5.13 -18.36 12.61
N SER A 34 5.00 -17.29 11.84
CA SER A 34 4.82 -15.93 12.36
C SER A 34 3.56 -15.29 11.79
N ILE A 35 2.88 -14.52 12.62
CA ILE A 35 1.77 -13.65 12.21
C ILE A 35 2.20 -12.21 12.51
N SER A 36 2.04 -11.33 11.53
CA SER A 36 2.44 -9.91 11.64
C SER A 36 1.27 -8.96 11.42
N ALA A 37 1.39 -7.80 12.03
CA ALA A 37 0.57 -6.63 11.75
C ALA A 37 1.46 -5.40 11.68
N GLY A 38 1.08 -4.42 10.86
CA GLY A 38 1.83 -3.19 10.68
C GLY A 38 0.97 -2.03 10.20
N ASP A 39 1.57 -0.85 10.25
CA ASP A 39 1.01 0.39 9.71
C ASP A 39 2.12 1.09 8.93
N SER A 40 1.85 1.55 7.72
CA SER A 40 2.83 2.28 6.93
C SER A 40 2.86 3.75 7.33
N MET A 41 4.05 4.23 7.66
CA MET A 41 4.26 5.63 8.05
C MET A 41 4.17 6.59 6.87
N SER A 42 4.52 6.12 5.67
CA SER A 42 4.45 6.92 4.45
C SER A 42 4.43 6.02 3.22
N GLU A 43 3.76 6.53 2.20
CA GLU A 43 3.78 5.98 0.85
C GLU A 43 4.45 7.00 -0.05
N SER A 44 5.36 6.57 -0.93
CA SER A 44 6.01 7.47 -1.87
C SER A 44 5.96 6.90 -3.28
N GLY A 45 6.04 7.78 -4.26
CA GLY A 45 5.87 7.48 -5.67
C GLY A 45 4.78 8.37 -6.26
N SER A 46 4.77 8.49 -7.58
CA SER A 46 3.83 9.34 -8.32
C SER A 46 2.94 8.48 -9.21
N LEU A 47 1.65 8.73 -9.14
CA LEU A 47 0.68 8.12 -10.06
C LEU A 47 0.59 8.91 -11.37
N ARG A 48 0.85 10.22 -11.31
CA ARG A 48 0.81 11.13 -12.46
C ARG A 48 1.70 12.35 -12.20
N THR A 49 2.35 12.85 -13.24
CA THR A 49 2.99 14.16 -13.24
C THR A 49 1.97 15.27 -13.56
N SER A 50 2.37 16.54 -13.45
CA SER A 50 1.53 17.66 -13.89
C SER A 50 1.31 17.59 -15.39
N MET A 51 0.10 17.94 -15.85
CA MET A 51 -0.24 17.94 -17.26
C MET A 51 -1.26 19.05 -17.55
N ASP A 52 -1.10 19.70 -18.69
CA ASP A 52 -2.08 20.62 -19.23
C ASP A 52 -2.73 20.00 -20.47
N ALA A 53 -4.04 20.11 -20.58
CA ALA A 53 -4.81 19.60 -21.70
C ALA A 53 -5.81 20.65 -22.19
N ASP A 54 -5.74 20.98 -23.47
CA ASP A 54 -6.71 21.86 -24.10
C ASP A 54 -7.98 21.06 -24.45
N LEU A 55 -9.10 21.48 -23.91
CA LEU A 55 -10.41 20.90 -24.15
C LEU A 55 -11.15 21.76 -25.20
N ALA A 56 -11.43 21.17 -26.33
CA ALA A 56 -12.18 21.85 -27.41
C ALA A 56 -13.65 22.11 -27.04
N ASP A 57 -14.21 21.29 -26.17
CA ASP A 57 -15.58 21.39 -25.68
C ASP A 57 -15.67 20.97 -24.21
N LEU A 58 -15.97 21.93 -23.36
CA LEU A 58 -16.20 21.71 -21.93
C LEU A 58 -17.53 21.02 -21.62
N GLY A 59 -18.42 20.87 -22.61
CA GLY A 59 -19.67 20.14 -22.48
C GLY A 59 -19.51 18.68 -22.07
N THR A 60 -18.30 18.13 -22.25
CA THR A 60 -17.93 16.81 -21.75
C THR A 60 -17.77 16.77 -20.22
N LEU A 61 -17.44 17.88 -19.59
CA LEU A 61 -17.32 18.05 -18.15
C LEU A 61 -18.61 18.60 -17.54
N ASP A 62 -19.18 19.63 -18.17
CA ASP A 62 -20.44 20.27 -17.75
C ASP A 62 -21.29 20.58 -19.00
N PRO A 63 -22.48 19.96 -19.16
CA PRO A 63 -23.35 20.21 -20.30
C PRO A 63 -23.74 21.67 -20.51
N SER A 64 -23.73 22.51 -19.44
CA SER A 64 -24.03 23.94 -19.55
C SER A 64 -22.94 24.74 -20.28
N LEU A 65 -21.74 24.18 -20.39
CA LEU A 65 -20.58 24.77 -21.05
C LEU A 65 -20.34 24.18 -22.47
N SER A 66 -21.35 23.52 -23.03
CA SER A 66 -21.26 22.92 -24.38
C SER A 66 -20.92 23.97 -25.43
N GLY A 67 -19.93 23.64 -26.30
CA GLY A 67 -19.42 24.53 -27.33
C GLY A 67 -18.40 25.56 -26.83
N GLN A 68 -18.00 25.50 -25.56
CA GLN A 68 -16.97 26.36 -24.97
C GLN A 68 -15.66 25.59 -24.83
N SER A 69 -14.56 26.23 -25.16
CA SER A 69 -13.23 25.65 -24.95
C SER A 69 -12.64 26.09 -23.61
N GLY A 70 -11.70 25.31 -23.12
CA GLY A 70 -10.95 25.62 -21.91
C GLY A 70 -9.68 24.82 -21.79
N THR A 71 -8.89 25.12 -20.78
CA THR A 71 -7.66 24.38 -20.46
C THR A 71 -7.85 23.68 -19.10
N LEU A 72 -7.56 22.40 -19.10
CA LEU A 72 -7.51 21.57 -17.90
C LEU A 72 -6.07 21.52 -17.40
N HIS A 73 -5.82 22.06 -16.22
CA HIS A 73 -4.54 22.00 -15.53
C HIS A 73 -4.62 20.89 -14.48
N LEU A 74 -3.85 19.83 -14.66
CA LEU A 74 -3.81 18.70 -13.73
C LEU A 74 -2.57 18.77 -12.85
N ASP A 75 -2.76 18.73 -11.56
CA ASP A 75 -1.68 18.68 -10.57
C ASP A 75 -0.98 17.31 -10.55
N PRO A 76 0.30 17.25 -10.15
CA PRO A 76 0.95 15.98 -9.89
C PRO A 76 0.19 15.23 -8.79
N LEU A 77 0.01 13.93 -8.98
CA LEU A 77 -0.73 13.08 -8.06
C LEU A 77 0.20 11.99 -7.50
N LYS A 78 0.42 12.00 -6.19
CA LYS A 78 1.26 11.05 -5.49
C LYS A 78 0.40 10.01 -4.74
N TYR A 79 1.01 8.87 -4.37
CA TYR A 79 0.29 7.84 -3.62
C TYR A 79 -0.15 8.33 -2.23
N ASP A 80 0.64 9.18 -1.56
CA ASP A 80 0.26 9.79 -0.28
C ASP A 80 -0.83 10.87 -0.40
N ASP A 81 -1.12 11.36 -1.62
CA ASP A 81 -2.27 12.23 -1.88
C ASP A 81 -3.58 11.45 -2.03
N ILE A 82 -3.52 10.19 -2.42
CA ILE A 82 -4.70 9.36 -2.72
C ILE A 82 -5.04 8.35 -1.63
N PHE A 83 -4.06 7.94 -0.81
CA PHE A 83 -4.28 7.06 0.32
C PHE A 83 -3.90 7.74 1.63
N HIS A 84 -4.76 7.56 2.64
CA HIS A 84 -4.55 8.18 3.95
C HIS A 84 -3.78 7.28 4.90
N ARG A 85 -4.03 5.98 4.83
CA ARG A 85 -3.44 4.95 5.68
C ARG A 85 -3.29 3.64 4.94
N ARG A 86 -2.28 2.89 5.35
CA ARG A 86 -2.09 1.51 4.92
C ARG A 86 -1.92 0.63 6.15
N TYR A 87 -2.71 -0.43 6.21
CA TYR A 87 -2.61 -1.46 7.23
C TYR A 87 -2.09 -2.74 6.60
N ASP A 88 -1.02 -3.28 7.17
CA ASP A 88 -0.40 -4.50 6.70
C ASP A 88 -0.68 -5.64 7.69
N THR A 89 -0.97 -6.82 7.16
CA THR A 89 -1.01 -8.07 7.90
C THR A 89 -0.28 -9.14 7.13
N GLY A 90 0.35 -10.09 7.84
CA GLY A 90 1.14 -11.12 7.16
C GLY A 90 1.17 -12.43 7.90
N LEU A 91 1.38 -13.48 7.13
CA LEU A 91 1.70 -14.82 7.59
C LEU A 91 3.07 -15.19 7.01
N GLU A 92 4.00 -15.60 7.86
CA GLU A 92 5.36 -15.92 7.47
C GLU A 92 5.75 -17.31 8.00
N LEU A 93 6.28 -18.14 7.12
CA LEU A 93 6.87 -19.43 7.46
C LEU A 93 8.39 -19.31 7.34
N ASP A 94 9.09 -19.46 8.46
CA ASP A 94 10.53 -19.35 8.54
C ASP A 94 11.18 -20.71 8.64
N TYR A 95 12.38 -20.84 8.04
CA TYR A 95 13.29 -21.97 8.21
C TYR A 95 14.66 -21.46 8.66
N SER A 96 15.12 -21.93 9.81
CA SER A 96 16.42 -21.58 10.39
C SER A 96 17.50 -22.57 9.91
N PHE A 97 18.40 -22.11 9.02
CA PHE A 97 19.58 -22.90 8.61
C PHE A 97 20.64 -22.95 9.71
N SER A 98 20.71 -21.89 10.50
CA SER A 98 21.60 -21.76 11.65
C SER A 98 20.98 -20.80 12.65
N GLU A 99 21.67 -20.58 13.77
CA GLU A 99 21.26 -19.58 14.77
C GLU A 99 21.16 -18.16 14.20
N ASN A 100 21.95 -17.87 13.15
CA ASN A 100 22.08 -16.55 12.58
C ASN A 100 21.39 -16.39 11.22
N LEU A 101 21.10 -17.48 10.49
CA LEU A 101 20.56 -17.39 9.13
C LEU A 101 19.20 -18.08 9.04
N GLN A 102 18.22 -17.31 8.61
CA GLN A 102 16.86 -17.79 8.32
C GLN A 102 16.48 -17.48 6.87
N THR A 103 15.70 -18.38 6.27
CA THR A 103 14.92 -18.08 5.07
C THR A 103 13.44 -18.09 5.41
N TYR A 104 12.65 -17.37 4.64
CA TYR A 104 11.22 -17.31 4.88
C TYR A 104 10.42 -17.17 3.59
N GLY A 105 9.17 -17.64 3.66
CA GLY A 105 8.12 -17.31 2.72
C GLY A 105 7.06 -16.49 3.44
N ARG A 106 6.69 -15.32 2.89
CA ARG A 106 5.69 -14.42 3.48
C ARG A 106 4.52 -14.24 2.53
N PHE A 107 3.32 -14.45 3.02
CA PHE A 107 2.09 -13.96 2.42
C PHE A 107 1.66 -12.70 3.16
N GLY A 108 1.48 -11.61 2.42
CA GLY A 108 1.06 -10.31 2.95
C GLY A 108 -0.28 -9.87 2.38
N TYR A 109 -1.03 -9.15 3.18
CA TYR A 109 -2.22 -8.42 2.78
C TYR A 109 -2.12 -7.01 3.31
N ALA A 110 -2.32 -6.03 2.43
CA ALA A 110 -2.32 -4.61 2.76
C ALA A 110 -3.65 -3.98 2.33
N SER A 111 -4.27 -3.21 3.22
CA SER A 111 -5.47 -2.43 2.95
C SER A 111 -5.14 -0.95 3.01
N LEU A 112 -5.40 -0.26 1.90
CA LEU A 112 -5.15 1.16 1.71
C LEU A 112 -6.47 1.92 1.81
N GLU A 113 -6.53 2.94 2.65
CA GLU A 113 -7.73 3.76 2.85
C GLU A 113 -7.69 4.95 1.90
N GLY A 114 -8.61 4.96 0.91
CA GLY A 114 -8.72 6.03 -0.07
C GLY A 114 -9.20 7.35 0.52
N ARG A 115 -8.74 8.46 -0.06
CA ARG A 115 -9.14 9.80 0.36
C ARG A 115 -9.53 10.70 -0.82
N THR A 116 -10.05 11.88 -0.51
CA THR A 116 -10.33 12.93 -1.49
C THR A 116 -9.08 13.78 -1.69
N SER A 117 -8.69 13.98 -2.95
CA SER A 117 -7.60 14.84 -3.39
C SER A 117 -8.06 15.84 -4.43
N THR A 118 -7.40 16.97 -4.51
CA THR A 118 -7.53 17.89 -5.64
C THR A 118 -6.76 17.32 -6.82
N LEU A 119 -7.41 17.24 -7.98
CA LEU A 119 -6.80 16.78 -9.22
C LEU A 119 -6.21 17.92 -10.04
N GLY A 120 -6.76 19.14 -9.89
CA GLY A 120 -6.38 20.29 -10.66
C GLY A 120 -7.53 21.28 -10.84
N THR A 121 -7.42 22.11 -11.88
CA THR A 121 -8.39 23.17 -12.19
C THR A 121 -8.73 23.22 -13.67
N VAL A 122 -9.92 23.72 -13.98
CA VAL A 122 -10.36 24.05 -15.35
C VAL A 122 -10.46 25.56 -15.50
N GLU A 123 -9.82 26.09 -16.52
CA GLU A 123 -9.92 27.49 -16.90
C GLU A 123 -10.67 27.66 -18.22
N SER A 124 -11.54 28.64 -18.30
CA SER A 124 -12.23 29.04 -19.53
C SER A 124 -12.61 30.50 -19.44
N VAL A 125 -12.73 31.15 -20.59
CA VAL A 125 -13.17 32.56 -20.69
C VAL A 125 -14.59 32.74 -20.13
N SER A 126 -15.41 31.70 -20.14
CA SER A 126 -16.77 31.71 -19.63
C SER A 126 -16.87 31.49 -18.13
N LEU A 127 -15.82 31.04 -17.48
CA LEU A 127 -15.75 30.87 -16.03
C LEU A 127 -15.19 32.12 -15.39
N ALA A 128 -15.89 32.70 -14.41
CA ALA A 128 -15.43 33.88 -13.69
C ALA A 128 -14.15 33.61 -12.86
N THR A 129 -13.99 32.35 -12.43
CA THR A 129 -12.83 31.83 -11.68
C THR A 129 -12.53 30.41 -12.16
N PRO A 130 -11.27 29.95 -12.08
CA PRO A 130 -10.93 28.56 -12.34
C PRO A 130 -11.77 27.61 -11.49
N ALA A 131 -12.34 26.58 -12.10
CA ALA A 131 -13.14 25.56 -11.41
C ALA A 131 -12.24 24.45 -10.87
N THR A 132 -12.37 24.11 -9.60
CA THR A 132 -11.56 23.06 -8.96
C THR A 132 -12.16 21.68 -9.17
N ILE A 133 -11.30 20.72 -9.52
CA ILE A 133 -11.67 19.31 -9.69
C ILE A 133 -11.11 18.50 -8.52
N HIS A 134 -12.00 17.69 -7.94
CA HIS A 134 -11.66 16.77 -6.85
C HIS A 134 -11.86 15.32 -7.28
N ALA A 135 -11.02 14.42 -6.77
CA ALA A 135 -11.18 12.98 -6.88
C ALA A 135 -11.32 12.35 -5.50
N ARG A 136 -12.36 11.57 -5.30
CA ARG A 136 -12.51 10.72 -4.13
C ARG A 136 -12.12 9.29 -4.50
N PHE A 137 -10.93 8.87 -4.07
CA PHE A 137 -10.41 7.53 -4.31
C PHE A 137 -11.12 6.50 -3.44
N ALA A 138 -11.36 5.33 -4.01
CA ALA A 138 -11.83 4.16 -3.29
C ALA A 138 -10.72 3.53 -2.46
N ASP A 139 -11.09 2.75 -1.43
CA ASP A 139 -10.15 1.87 -0.75
C ASP A 139 -9.61 0.83 -1.74
N ALA A 140 -8.37 0.39 -1.54
CA ALA A 140 -7.72 -0.64 -2.36
C ALA A 140 -7.04 -1.69 -1.47
N ASP A 141 -7.05 -2.93 -1.93
CA ASP A 141 -6.44 -4.05 -1.23
C ASP A 141 -5.31 -4.66 -2.07
N ASN A 142 -4.18 -4.94 -1.45
CA ASN A 142 -3.04 -5.54 -2.11
C ASN A 142 -2.67 -6.87 -1.44
N MET A 143 -2.27 -7.85 -2.24
CA MET A 143 -1.80 -9.14 -1.75
C MET A 143 -0.38 -9.40 -2.25
N SER A 144 0.50 -9.87 -1.39
CA SER A 144 1.89 -10.15 -1.75
C SER A 144 2.30 -11.57 -1.38
N LEU A 145 3.18 -12.13 -2.20
CA LEU A 145 3.90 -13.37 -1.90
C LEU A 145 5.38 -13.11 -2.13
N GLN A 146 6.17 -13.23 -1.07
CA GLN A 146 7.59 -12.94 -1.08
C GLN A 146 8.38 -14.08 -0.46
N PHE A 147 9.62 -14.27 -0.95
CA PHE A 147 10.60 -15.18 -0.39
C PHE A 147 11.86 -14.39 -0.06
N GLY A 148 12.40 -14.63 1.12
CA GLY A 148 13.52 -13.85 1.62
C GLY A 148 14.49 -14.60 2.50
N THR A 149 15.54 -13.88 2.86
CA THR A 149 16.53 -14.33 3.83
C THR A 149 16.73 -13.23 4.88
N ARG A 150 17.05 -13.67 6.09
CA ARG A 150 17.28 -12.79 7.24
C ARG A 150 18.51 -13.25 8.01
N TYR A 151 19.37 -12.31 8.33
CA TYR A 151 20.48 -12.53 9.23
C TYR A 151 20.19 -11.95 10.59
N LEU A 152 20.35 -12.74 11.66
CA LEU A 152 20.17 -12.36 13.05
C LEU A 152 21.53 -12.30 13.72
N TRP A 153 21.81 -11.19 14.37
CA TRP A 153 23.06 -11.03 15.15
C TRP A 153 22.85 -11.57 16.57
N SER A 154 23.67 -12.54 16.97
CA SER A 154 23.69 -13.02 18.35
C SER A 154 24.31 -11.96 19.25
N THR A 155 23.60 -11.55 20.29
CA THR A 155 24.07 -10.56 21.27
C THR A 155 24.40 -11.17 22.63
N GLY A 156 24.23 -12.49 22.78
CA GLY A 156 24.31 -13.19 24.06
C GLY A 156 23.12 -12.92 24.98
N THR A 157 22.05 -12.32 24.44
CA THR A 157 20.79 -12.03 25.14
C THR A 157 19.61 -12.58 24.32
N ASP A 158 18.39 -12.49 24.85
CA ASP A 158 17.16 -12.84 24.11
C ASP A 158 16.83 -11.88 22.96
N TRP A 159 17.52 -10.76 22.88
CA TRP A 159 17.37 -9.73 21.85
C TRP A 159 18.35 -9.95 20.70
N ARG A 160 17.84 -10.11 19.51
CA ARG A 160 18.62 -10.37 18.31
C ARG A 160 18.29 -9.35 17.23
N PRO A 161 19.12 -8.33 17.02
CA PRO A 161 18.96 -7.46 15.84
C PRO A 161 18.97 -8.30 14.57
N PHE A 162 18.24 -7.86 13.55
CA PHE A 162 18.23 -8.54 12.27
C PHE A 162 18.21 -7.55 11.10
N ALA A 163 18.70 -8.03 9.96
CA ALA A 163 18.44 -7.44 8.66
C ALA A 163 18.13 -8.54 7.66
N GLY A 164 17.27 -8.24 6.70
CA GLY A 164 16.82 -9.20 5.72
C GLY A 164 16.42 -8.54 4.40
N LEU A 165 16.29 -9.37 3.40
CA LEU A 165 15.78 -8.98 2.09
C LEU A 165 14.80 -10.04 1.59
N ALA A 166 13.81 -9.60 0.83
CA ALA A 166 12.86 -10.48 0.16
C ALA A 166 12.58 -9.98 -1.27
N LEU A 167 12.22 -10.92 -2.11
CA LEU A 167 11.79 -10.71 -3.48
C LEU A 167 10.49 -11.48 -3.70
N GLY A 168 9.61 -10.94 -4.54
CA GLY A 168 8.35 -11.62 -4.81
C GLY A 168 7.46 -10.87 -5.78
N ALA A 169 6.18 -11.07 -5.64
CA ALA A 169 5.16 -10.45 -6.44
C ALA A 169 4.05 -9.89 -5.55
N THR A 170 3.52 -8.74 -5.95
CA THR A 170 2.37 -8.11 -5.30
C THR A 170 1.26 -7.97 -6.33
N HIS A 171 0.08 -8.48 -6.00
CA HIS A 171 -1.14 -8.21 -6.73
C HIS A 171 -1.72 -6.90 -6.19
N LEU A 172 -1.75 -5.89 -7.04
CA LEU A 172 -2.36 -4.59 -6.77
C LEU A 172 -3.81 -4.62 -7.21
N ASP A 173 -4.69 -4.10 -6.39
CA ASP A 173 -6.08 -3.86 -6.79
C ASP A 173 -6.18 -2.67 -7.76
N GLU A 174 -7.31 -2.54 -8.44
CA GLU A 174 -7.53 -1.41 -9.34
C GLU A 174 -7.76 -0.12 -8.54
N MET A 175 -7.22 0.98 -9.05
CA MET A 175 -7.42 2.30 -8.46
C MET A 175 -8.57 3.00 -9.15
N ARG A 176 -9.63 3.29 -8.40
CA ARG A 176 -10.85 3.95 -8.87
C ARG A 176 -11.12 5.20 -8.07
N ALA A 177 -11.72 6.19 -8.72
CA ALA A 177 -12.17 7.40 -8.04
C ALA A 177 -13.47 7.95 -8.64
N ASN A 178 -14.20 8.67 -7.81
CA ASN A 178 -15.30 9.52 -8.26
C ASN A 178 -14.75 10.94 -8.42
N ILE A 179 -14.94 11.52 -9.60
CA ILE A 179 -14.49 12.88 -9.93
C ILE A 179 -15.66 13.83 -9.77
N THR A 180 -15.47 14.89 -9.01
CA THR A 180 -16.50 15.91 -8.75
C THR A 180 -15.91 17.31 -8.85
N SER A 181 -16.76 18.29 -9.16
CA SER A 181 -16.46 19.70 -8.99
C SER A 181 -17.68 20.38 -8.39
N THR A 182 -17.45 21.34 -7.50
CA THR A 182 -18.54 22.18 -6.95
C THR A 182 -18.89 23.34 -7.88
N ASP A 183 -17.93 23.72 -8.72
CA ASP A 183 -18.02 24.89 -9.60
C ASP A 183 -18.56 24.54 -10.99
N LEU A 184 -18.46 23.26 -11.36
CA LEU A 184 -19.03 22.63 -12.55
C LEU A 184 -20.07 21.60 -12.12
N ALA A 185 -21.14 21.41 -12.92
CA ALA A 185 -22.10 20.33 -12.70
C ALA A 185 -21.50 18.96 -13.07
N MET A 186 -20.30 18.67 -12.54
CA MET A 186 -19.53 17.50 -12.87
C MET A 186 -19.61 16.45 -11.76
N ASP A 187 -20.10 15.27 -12.11
CA ASP A 187 -20.09 14.07 -11.28
C ASP A 187 -19.80 12.84 -12.16
N ILE A 188 -18.56 12.41 -12.16
CA ILE A 188 -18.10 11.27 -12.96
C ILE A 188 -17.76 10.13 -12.00
N PRO A 189 -18.68 9.17 -11.83
CA PRO A 189 -18.45 8.07 -10.92
C PRO A 189 -17.52 7.02 -11.53
N ASP A 190 -16.80 6.33 -10.68
CA ASP A 190 -16.12 5.07 -10.95
C ASP A 190 -15.11 5.16 -12.11
N LEU A 191 -14.30 6.23 -12.12
CA LEU A 191 -13.22 6.40 -13.09
C LEU A 191 -12.01 5.59 -12.68
N ARG A 192 -11.48 4.76 -13.59
CA ARG A 192 -10.32 3.91 -13.30
C ARG A 192 -9.01 4.62 -13.65
N PHE A 193 -8.12 4.76 -12.66
CA PHE A 193 -6.79 5.35 -12.79
C PHE A 193 -5.70 4.29 -13.05
N ALA A 194 -5.80 3.11 -12.42
CA ALA A 194 -4.89 2.00 -12.66
C ALA A 194 -5.66 0.68 -12.69
N ARG A 195 -5.15 -0.30 -13.44
CA ARG A 195 -5.75 -1.65 -13.51
C ARG A 195 -5.19 -2.51 -12.38
N ALA A 196 -6.02 -3.45 -11.93
CA ALA A 196 -5.52 -4.53 -11.12
C ALA A 196 -4.47 -5.35 -11.89
N GLY A 197 -3.46 -5.81 -11.18
CA GLY A 197 -2.44 -6.65 -11.78
C GLY A 197 -1.34 -7.07 -10.82
N THR A 198 -0.58 -8.06 -11.24
CA THR A 198 0.53 -8.59 -10.44
C THR A 198 1.83 -8.03 -10.96
N VAL A 199 2.60 -7.44 -10.06
CA VAL A 199 3.87 -6.78 -10.34
C VAL A 199 4.98 -7.33 -9.45
N PHE A 200 6.22 -7.11 -9.84
CA PHE A 200 7.39 -7.46 -9.03
C PHE A 200 7.45 -6.61 -7.76
N SER A 201 7.84 -7.23 -6.66
CA SER A 201 8.07 -6.53 -5.39
C SER A 201 9.34 -7.03 -4.70
N GLN A 202 9.94 -6.13 -3.93
CA GLN A 202 11.10 -6.41 -3.10
C GLN A 202 10.97 -5.68 -1.77
N SER A 203 11.60 -6.24 -0.73
CA SER A 203 11.55 -5.70 0.63
C SER A 203 12.92 -5.77 1.26
N LEU A 204 13.34 -4.69 1.89
CA LEU A 204 14.43 -4.66 2.85
C LEU A 204 13.85 -4.56 4.23
N GLN A 205 14.34 -5.37 5.15
CA GLN A 205 13.82 -5.45 6.51
C GLN A 205 14.93 -5.22 7.52
N THR A 206 14.62 -4.53 8.59
CA THR A 206 15.50 -4.40 9.74
C THR A 206 14.69 -4.32 11.03
N GLY A 207 15.29 -4.72 12.14
CA GLY A 207 14.59 -4.67 13.42
C GLY A 207 15.25 -5.50 14.49
N VAL A 208 14.44 -5.92 15.46
CA VAL A 208 14.87 -6.72 16.60
C VAL A 208 13.89 -7.87 16.82
N ASP A 209 14.42 -9.05 16.97
CA ASP A 209 13.72 -10.28 17.33
C ASP A 209 13.96 -10.54 18.83
N TYR A 210 12.91 -10.58 19.62
CA TYR A 210 12.94 -10.92 21.03
C TYR A 210 12.42 -12.36 21.22
N ALA A 211 13.32 -13.26 21.64
CA ALA A 211 13.03 -14.68 21.80
C ALA A 211 13.25 -15.11 23.27
N PRO A 212 12.28 -14.85 24.17
CA PRO A 212 12.39 -15.18 25.60
C PRO A 212 12.33 -16.69 25.85
N SER A 213 11.98 -17.47 24.85
CA SER A 213 11.98 -18.93 24.91
C SER A 213 12.38 -19.52 23.57
N THR A 214 12.72 -20.81 23.56
CA THR A 214 13.03 -21.54 22.34
C THR A 214 11.85 -21.70 21.40
N ALA A 215 10.62 -21.63 21.92
CA ALA A 215 9.39 -21.86 21.17
C ALA A 215 8.68 -20.56 20.74
N PHE A 216 8.83 -19.46 21.47
CA PHE A 216 8.07 -18.24 21.21
C PHE A 216 8.97 -17.03 21.04
N GLY A 217 8.64 -16.18 20.08
CA GLY A 217 9.33 -14.91 19.83
C GLY A 217 8.38 -13.79 19.44
N VAL A 218 8.86 -12.56 19.60
CA VAL A 218 8.20 -11.34 19.13
C VAL A 218 9.21 -10.54 18.32
N ARG A 219 8.83 -10.12 17.12
CA ARG A 219 9.68 -9.34 16.23
C ARG A 219 9.10 -7.96 16.07
N PHE A 220 9.96 -6.96 16.16
CA PHE A 220 9.69 -5.57 15.84
C PHE A 220 10.53 -5.18 14.63
N GLY A 221 9.90 -4.68 13.59
CA GLY A 221 10.59 -4.39 12.33
C GLY A 221 10.15 -3.09 11.69
N ILE A 222 11.01 -2.61 10.82
CA ILE A 222 10.73 -1.60 9.83
C ILE A 222 11.12 -2.20 8.49
N ASP A 223 10.18 -2.19 7.55
CA ASP A 223 10.41 -2.67 6.20
C ASP A 223 10.50 -1.47 5.25
N ALA A 224 11.28 -1.59 4.20
CA ALA A 224 11.26 -0.71 3.04
C ALA A 224 10.80 -1.54 1.85
N ASP A 225 9.53 -1.45 1.55
CA ASP A 225 8.89 -2.20 0.48
C ASP A 225 8.88 -1.39 -0.81
N HIS A 226 9.42 -1.97 -1.87
CA HIS A 226 9.35 -1.45 -3.22
C HIS A 226 8.45 -2.34 -4.07
N VAL A 227 7.49 -1.75 -4.72
CA VAL A 227 6.56 -2.41 -5.63
C VAL A 227 6.66 -1.71 -6.98
N ALA A 228 6.91 -2.49 -8.03
CA ALA A 228 6.99 -1.96 -9.39
C ALA A 228 5.67 -1.27 -9.78
N LYS A 229 5.76 -0.34 -10.71
CA LYS A 229 4.63 0.46 -11.15
C LYS A 229 3.40 -0.40 -11.49
N PRO A 230 2.18 0.04 -11.11
CA PRO A 230 0.96 -0.65 -11.46
C PRO A 230 0.78 -0.69 -12.99
N PRO A 231 0.06 -1.70 -13.51
CA PRO A 231 -0.28 -1.75 -14.92
C PRO A 231 -1.09 -0.52 -15.33
N SER A 232 -0.73 0.09 -16.46
CA SER A 232 -1.42 1.26 -16.97
C SER A 232 -2.92 0.97 -17.20
N GLY A 233 -3.75 1.86 -16.70
CA GLY A 233 -5.20 1.75 -16.76
C GLY A 233 -5.79 2.65 -17.84
N ASN A 234 -5.85 2.21 -19.10
CA ASN A 234 -6.55 2.98 -20.12
C ASN A 234 -8.07 2.81 -19.96
N ASP A 235 -8.70 3.64 -19.14
CA ASP A 235 -10.14 3.87 -19.24
C ASP A 235 -10.36 4.83 -20.43
N PRO A 236 -11.14 4.45 -21.45
CA PRO A 236 -11.43 5.36 -22.59
C PRO A 236 -11.96 6.72 -22.15
N ARG A 237 -12.65 6.78 -21.02
CA ARG A 237 -13.20 8.02 -20.44
C ARG A 237 -12.08 8.97 -19.99
N THR A 238 -10.95 8.46 -19.49
CA THR A 238 -9.84 9.33 -19.06
C THR A 238 -9.27 10.13 -20.22
N SER A 239 -9.09 9.51 -21.39
CA SER A 239 -8.62 10.21 -22.59
C SER A 239 -9.64 11.22 -23.12
N GLN A 240 -10.94 10.87 -23.10
CA GLN A 240 -12.01 11.76 -23.55
C GLN A 240 -12.18 13.00 -22.65
N LEU A 241 -11.89 12.84 -21.36
CA LEU A 241 -12.00 13.90 -20.36
C LEU A 241 -10.72 14.71 -20.20
N GLY A 242 -9.69 14.45 -21.01
CA GLY A 242 -8.42 15.15 -20.94
C GLY A 242 -7.50 14.69 -19.78
N PHE A 243 -7.90 13.64 -19.03
CA PHE A 243 -7.10 13.16 -17.91
C PHE A 243 -5.85 12.36 -18.33
N GLY A 244 -5.66 12.15 -19.65
CA GLY A 244 -4.51 11.48 -20.22
C GLY A 244 -4.31 10.02 -19.82
N PRO A 245 -3.41 9.29 -20.47
CA PRO A 245 -3.05 7.95 -20.05
C PRO A 245 -2.24 8.01 -18.75
N SER A 246 -2.50 7.08 -17.83
CA SER A 246 -1.73 6.88 -16.59
C SER A 246 -0.36 6.19 -16.85
N ASP A 247 0.23 6.37 -18.04
CA ASP A 247 1.50 5.73 -18.40
C ASP A 247 2.70 6.27 -17.59
N GLU A 248 2.47 7.35 -16.84
CA GLU A 248 3.48 8.01 -16.00
C GLU A 248 3.51 7.53 -14.54
N ALA A 249 2.74 6.48 -14.22
CA ALA A 249 2.83 5.89 -12.88
C ALA A 249 4.25 5.40 -12.62
N HIS A 250 4.78 5.77 -11.46
CA HIS A 250 6.08 5.32 -10.97
C HIS A 250 5.93 4.19 -9.95
N ASP A 251 7.06 3.58 -9.61
CA ASP A 251 7.14 2.57 -8.58
C ASP A 251 6.65 3.11 -7.23
N LEU A 252 6.04 2.22 -6.46
CA LEU A 252 5.53 2.53 -5.12
C LEU A 252 6.56 2.10 -4.08
N TRP A 253 6.88 3.00 -3.16
CA TRP A 253 7.63 2.71 -1.96
C TRP A 253 6.75 2.89 -0.72
N SER A 254 6.87 1.96 0.23
CA SER A 254 6.21 2.06 1.53
C SER A 254 7.16 1.66 2.65
N PHE A 255 6.91 2.20 3.84
CA PHE A 255 7.76 2.01 5.01
C PHE A 255 6.93 1.55 6.21
N PRO A 256 6.43 0.31 6.19
CA PRO A 256 5.65 -0.21 7.29
C PRO A 256 6.50 -0.47 8.54
N VAL A 257 5.96 -0.07 9.68
CA VAL A 257 6.42 -0.50 11.00
C VAL A 257 5.60 -1.73 11.39
N THR A 258 6.28 -2.83 11.69
CA THR A 258 5.64 -4.12 11.88
C THR A 258 5.93 -4.69 13.27
N ILE A 259 4.95 -5.41 13.78
CA ILE A 259 5.10 -6.32 14.92
C ILE A 259 4.66 -7.72 14.49
N ALA A 260 5.44 -8.73 14.84
CA ALA A 260 5.10 -10.12 14.56
C ALA A 260 5.26 -10.98 15.82
N ALA A 261 4.37 -11.96 15.96
CA ALA A 261 4.48 -13.02 16.93
C ALA A 261 4.86 -14.32 16.21
N SER A 262 5.87 -15.03 16.69
CA SER A 262 6.38 -16.26 16.08
C SER A 262 6.27 -17.43 17.06
N TYR A 263 6.00 -18.60 16.50
CA TYR A 263 6.01 -19.88 17.19
C TYR A 263 6.88 -20.88 16.43
N ARG A 264 7.84 -21.49 17.13
CA ARG A 264 8.70 -22.57 16.65
C ARG A 264 8.17 -23.90 17.15
N PHE A 265 8.01 -24.85 16.26
CA PHE A 265 7.46 -26.19 16.55
C PHE A 265 8.46 -27.32 16.30
#